data_52e47a6c61d6994f082d2294a01700a4
#
_entry.id   52e47a6c61d6994f082d2294a01700a4
#
_cell.length_a   1.000
_cell.length_b   1.000
_cell.length_c   1.000
_cell.angle_alpha   90.00
_cell.angle_beta   90.00
_cell.angle_gamma   90.00
#
_symmetry.space_group_name_H-M   'P 1'
#
loop_
_entity.id
_entity.type
_entity.pdbx_description
1 polymer ?
#
loop_
_entity_poly.entity_id
_entity_poly.type
_entity_poly.pdbx_seq_one_letter_code
_entity_poly.pdbx_strand_id
1 'polypeptide(L)' 'LEKARELLGVQASMGGGYNRNGAKLILAEVQREHGQVAVDQLIREFDLEQLFGFKPGAKFKAP' A
#
# COMPACT_ATOMS: atom_id res chain seq x y z
N LEU A 1 7.83 9.45 1.27
CA LEU A 1 6.49 8.88 1.57
C LEU A 1 5.31 9.73 1.08
N GLU A 2 5.52 11.00 0.87
CA GLU A 2 4.44 11.88 0.38
C GLU A 2 3.88 11.38 -0.95
N LYS A 3 4.75 11.01 -1.87
CA LYS A 3 4.32 10.51 -3.18
C LYS A 3 3.55 9.20 -3.04
N ALA A 4 4.03 8.31 -2.18
CA ALA A 4 3.36 7.03 -1.94
C ALA A 4 1.97 7.24 -1.33
N ARG A 5 1.84 8.17 -0.38
CA ARG A 5 0.54 8.50 0.21
C ARG A 5 -0.44 9.01 -0.84
N GLU A 6 0.03 9.90 -1.68
CA GLU A 6 -0.78 10.46 -2.75
C GLU A 6 -1.28 9.38 -3.69
N LEU A 7 -0.37 8.50 -4.13
CA LEU A 7 -0.72 7.43 -5.04
C LEU A 7 -1.65 6.40 -4.40
N LEU A 8 -1.40 6.03 -3.14
CA LEU A 8 -2.27 5.11 -2.41
C LEU A 8 -3.65 5.71 -2.19
N GLY A 9 -3.72 7.01 -1.91
CA GLY A 9 -4.99 7.69 -1.76
C GLY A 9 -5.86 7.57 -3.00
N VAL A 10 -5.25 7.70 -4.17
CA VAL A 10 -5.97 7.53 -5.44
C VAL A 10 -6.48 6.11 -5.59
N GLN A 11 -5.62 5.11 -5.34
CA GLN A 11 -6.02 3.70 -5.46
C GLN A 11 -7.13 3.35 -4.47
N ALA A 12 -7.02 3.81 -3.24
CA ALA A 12 -8.01 3.54 -2.21
C ALA A 12 -9.35 4.18 -2.51
N SER A 13 -9.35 5.41 -3.05
CA SER A 13 -10.59 6.12 -3.35
C SER A 13 -11.34 5.50 -4.53
N MET A 14 -10.63 4.89 -5.46
CA MET A 14 -11.26 4.22 -6.60
C MET A 14 -11.91 2.89 -6.20
N GLY A 15 -11.30 2.19 -5.26
CA GLY A 15 -11.81 0.91 -4.78
C GLY A 15 -11.71 -0.21 -5.82
N GLY A 16 -12.15 -1.39 -5.46
CA GLY A 16 -12.24 -2.53 -6.37
C GLY A 16 -10.94 -3.28 -6.60
N GLY A 17 -11.06 -4.43 -7.25
CA GLY A 17 -9.95 -5.36 -7.42
C GLY A 17 -8.83 -4.90 -8.32
N TYR A 18 -9.13 -4.05 -9.27
CA TYR A 18 -8.12 -3.55 -10.21
C TYR A 18 -7.07 -2.71 -9.49
N ASN A 19 -7.50 -1.98 -8.48
CA ASN A 19 -6.62 -1.05 -7.79
C ASN A 19 -5.75 -1.74 -6.75
N ARG A 20 -6.06 -2.98 -6.42
CA ARG A 20 -5.28 -3.78 -5.51
C ARG A 20 -3.86 -3.97 -6.02
N ASN A 21 -3.70 -4.27 -7.30
CA ASN A 21 -2.36 -4.44 -7.89
C ASN A 21 -1.58 -3.13 -7.91
N GLY A 22 -2.26 -2.02 -8.19
CA GLY A 22 -1.64 -0.70 -8.12
C GLY A 22 -1.13 -0.38 -6.73
N ALA A 23 -1.97 -0.63 -5.72
CA ALA A 23 -1.58 -0.42 -4.33
C ALA A 23 -0.42 -1.34 -3.93
N LYS A 24 -0.45 -2.59 -4.38
CA LYS A 24 0.61 -3.56 -4.11
C LYS A 24 1.95 -3.08 -4.66
N LEU A 25 1.97 -2.54 -5.86
CA LEU A 25 3.21 -2.01 -6.46
C LEU A 25 3.73 -0.80 -5.70
N ILE A 26 2.84 0.07 -5.25
CA ILE A 26 3.23 1.22 -4.44
C ILE A 26 3.85 0.76 -3.12
N LEU A 27 3.22 -0.21 -2.47
CA LEU A 27 3.72 -0.75 -1.20
C LEU A 27 5.06 -1.48 -1.39
N ALA A 28 5.25 -2.15 -2.52
CA ALA A 28 6.53 -2.79 -2.84
C ALA A 28 7.64 -1.74 -2.92
N GLU A 29 7.36 -0.61 -3.53
CA GLU A 29 8.30 0.51 -3.62
C GLU A 29 8.63 1.06 -2.24
N VAL A 30 7.60 1.27 -1.41
CA VAL A 30 7.78 1.75 -0.04
C VAL A 30 8.58 0.74 0.79
N GLN A 31 8.31 -0.54 0.63
CA GLN A 31 9.04 -1.60 1.33
C GLN A 31 10.53 -1.52 1.02
N ARG A 32 10.87 -1.35 -0.25
CA ARG A 32 12.25 -1.27 -0.69
C ARG A 32 12.95 0.00 -0.20
N GLU A 33 12.26 1.13 -0.26
CA GLU A 33 12.86 2.44 0.03
C GLU A 33 12.83 2.80 1.51
N HIS A 34 11.77 2.41 2.21
CA HIS A 34 11.52 2.89 3.58
C HIS A 34 11.36 1.78 4.61
N GLY A 35 11.16 0.54 4.18
CA GLY A 35 11.08 -0.60 5.08
C GLY A 35 9.69 -0.90 5.60
N GLN A 36 9.62 -1.93 6.45
CA GLN A 36 8.36 -2.51 6.90
C GLN A 36 7.52 -1.55 7.77
N VAL A 37 8.17 -0.74 8.59
CA VAL A 37 7.45 0.18 9.47
C VAL A 37 6.61 1.15 8.65
N ALA A 38 7.18 1.67 7.57
CA ALA A 38 6.47 2.60 6.69
C ALA A 38 5.31 1.90 5.96
N VAL A 39 5.53 0.67 5.51
CA VAL A 39 4.47 -0.13 4.88
C VAL A 39 3.31 -0.33 5.84
N ASP A 40 3.60 -0.75 7.07
CA ASP A 40 2.57 -0.99 8.08
C ASP A 40 1.79 0.27 8.39
N GLN A 41 2.49 1.39 8.47
CA GLN A 41 1.86 2.69 8.72
C GLN A 41 0.86 3.04 7.62
N LEU A 42 1.25 2.85 6.37
CA LEU A 42 0.36 3.14 5.24
C LEU A 42 -0.84 2.18 5.19
N ILE A 43 -0.63 0.92 5.52
CA ILE A 43 -1.71 -0.06 5.58
C ILE A 43 -2.77 0.40 6.59
N ARG A 44 -2.35 0.87 7.76
CA ARG A 44 -3.26 1.36 8.79
C ARG A 44 -3.90 2.69 8.40
N GLU A 45 -3.11 3.58 7.84
CA GLU A 45 -3.55 4.92 7.47
C GLU A 45 -4.69 4.89 6.46
N PHE A 46 -4.60 4.00 5.48
CA PHE A 46 -5.59 3.89 4.40
C PHE A 46 -6.53 2.70 4.57
N ASP A 47 -6.45 2.01 5.69
CA ASP A 47 -7.29 0.84 5.98
C ASP A 47 -7.22 -0.20 4.85
N LEU A 48 -6.01 -0.50 4.42
CA LEU A 48 -5.79 -1.38 3.28
C LEU A 48 -6.10 -2.84 3.58
N GLU A 49 -6.12 -3.21 4.85
CA GLU A 49 -6.54 -4.55 5.24
C GLU A 49 -8.02 -4.73 4.89
N GLN A 50 -8.84 -3.75 5.21
CA GLN A 50 -10.27 -3.79 4.92
C GLN A 50 -10.53 -3.68 3.43
N LEU A 51 -9.81 -2.80 2.75
CA LEU A 51 -10.03 -2.53 1.33
C LEU A 51 -9.50 -3.63 0.43
N PHE A 52 -8.30 -4.11 0.70
CA PHE A 52 -7.60 -5.01 -0.21
C PHE A 52 -7.09 -6.29 0.44
N GLY A 53 -7.25 -6.44 1.74
CA GLY A 53 -6.77 -7.61 2.47
C GLY A 53 -5.28 -7.56 2.80
N PHE A 54 -4.64 -6.40 2.72
CA PHE A 54 -3.23 -6.25 3.07
C PHE A 54 -3.09 -6.05 4.57
N LYS A 55 -2.51 -7.01 5.25
CA LYS A 55 -2.36 -6.96 6.71
C LYS A 55 -1.04 -6.29 7.09
N PRO A 56 -1.02 -5.56 8.23
CA PRO A 56 0.26 -5.07 8.77
C PRO A 56 1.22 -6.24 8.95
N GLY A 57 2.48 -6.01 8.63
CA GLY A 57 3.49 -7.07 8.65
C GLY A 57 3.68 -7.78 7.33
N ALA A 58 2.77 -7.60 6.38
CA ALA A 58 2.90 -8.19 5.06
C ALA A 58 4.08 -7.57 4.32
N LYS A 59 4.85 -8.42 3.64
CA LYS A 59 6.01 -7.98 2.88
C LYS A 59 5.64 -7.90 1.40
N PHE A 60 6.06 -6.83 0.77
CA PHE A 60 5.78 -6.58 -0.65
C PHE A 60 7.09 -6.55 -1.42
N LYS A 61 7.11 -7.21 -2.56
CA LYS A 61 8.27 -7.22 -3.44
C LYS A 61 7.86 -6.76 -4.82
N ALA A 62 8.70 -5.95 -5.43
CA ALA A 62 8.52 -5.58 -6.84
C ALA A 62 8.73 -6.82 -7.70
N PRO A 63 7.98 -6.94 -8.80
CA PRO A 63 8.15 -8.07 -9.72
C PRO A 63 9.52 -8.04 -10.40
#